data_1991c3e9b862cd836d14fc326c0ee25b
#
_entry.id   1991c3e9b862cd836d14fc326c0ee25b
#
_cell.length_a   1.000
_cell.length_b   1.000
_cell.length_c   1.000
_cell.angle_alpha   90.00
_cell.angle_beta   90.00
_cell.angle_gamma   90.00
#
_symmetry.space_group_name_H-M   'P 1'
#
loop_
_entity.id
_entity.type
_entity.pdbx_description
1 polymer ?
#
loop_
_entity_poly.entity_id
_entity_poly.type
_entity_poly.pdbx_seq_one_letter_code
_entity_poly.pdbx_strand_id
1 'polypeptide(L)'
;DLSITNEIFTSMPKCISHWYSINVNYEDRALTPLPLGIGNSFQDKYITDNLFYSSDMDVQSKKTSKLYVNFRENTNTKHRKNLQDYFRDKNWATVDSPNLTPEEYVNNIKNHDFILSPWGNGIDTHRIWESLYIGAIPVTKYHHTLSTLNDLPVLFINNYEDLSQDHLIKAKNEIDSNEFNFEKLKTDWWVNEVINIRDYHNDINPQIFRGSQFFDSIDKLLFSIGREIENKMKKLRYYVIKISGLFRNI
;
A
#
# COMPACT_ATOMS: atom_id res chain seq x y z
N ASP A 1 -1.67 11.69 -1.86
CA ASP A 1 -1.32 11.22 -0.52
C ASP A 1 -0.27 12.16 0.07
N LEU A 2 -0.53 12.68 1.27
CA LEU A 2 0.40 13.56 1.98
C LEU A 2 1.54 12.73 2.56
N SER A 3 2.78 13.13 2.28
CA SER A 3 3.97 12.49 2.85
C SER A 3 4.38 13.21 4.13
N ILE A 4 4.67 12.46 5.19
CA ILE A 4 5.20 13.04 6.43
C ILE A 4 6.69 13.33 6.23
N THR A 5 7.01 14.61 6.02
CA THR A 5 8.37 15.13 5.88
C THR A 5 8.93 15.57 7.24
N ASN A 6 10.22 15.88 7.30
CA ASN A 6 10.83 16.46 8.49
C ASN A 6 10.09 17.73 8.97
N GLU A 7 9.71 18.63 8.05
CA GLU A 7 9.00 19.87 8.41
C GLU A 7 7.64 19.60 9.04
N ILE A 8 6.90 18.64 8.49
CA ILE A 8 5.60 18.25 9.05
C ILE A 8 5.81 17.60 10.41
N PHE A 9 6.77 16.67 10.53
CA PHE A 9 7.03 15.97 11.78
C PHE A 9 7.49 16.91 12.89
N THR A 10 8.40 17.85 12.61
CA THR A 10 8.88 18.83 13.59
C THR A 10 7.82 19.85 14.03
N SER A 11 6.74 20.00 13.24
CA SER A 11 5.57 20.81 13.61
C SER A 11 4.58 20.06 14.52
N MET A 12 4.86 18.78 14.84
CA MET A 12 4.01 17.96 15.70
C MET A 12 3.80 18.60 17.08
N PRO A 13 2.56 18.69 17.58
CA PRO A 13 2.28 19.20 18.92
C PRO A 13 3.03 18.43 20.00
N LYS A 14 3.57 19.13 21.01
CA LYS A 14 4.37 18.54 22.11
C LYS A 14 3.61 17.49 22.96
N CYS A 15 2.29 17.48 22.88
CA CYS A 15 1.46 16.49 23.57
C CYS A 15 1.39 15.13 22.83
N ILE A 16 1.91 15.04 21.61
CA ILE A 16 2.00 13.79 20.83
C ILE A 16 3.40 13.22 21.10
N SER A 17 3.46 12.04 21.67
CA SER A 17 4.70 11.32 21.99
C SER A 17 5.16 10.40 20.85
N HIS A 18 4.23 9.93 20.03
CA HIS A 18 4.50 9.06 18.91
C HIS A 18 3.49 9.26 17.79
N TRP A 19 3.94 9.18 16.54
CA TRP A 19 3.13 9.35 15.35
C TRP A 19 3.20 8.11 14.46
N TYR A 20 2.06 7.52 14.17
CA TYR A 20 1.91 6.47 13.18
C TYR A 20 1.29 7.05 11.92
N SER A 21 1.88 6.79 10.76
CA SER A 21 1.35 7.29 9.48
C SER A 21 1.72 6.40 8.30
N ILE A 22 0.90 6.43 7.27
CA ILE A 22 1.27 5.95 5.93
C ILE A 22 2.14 7.01 5.23
N ASN A 23 2.93 6.61 4.23
CA ASN A 23 3.77 7.53 3.42
C ASN A 23 4.73 8.41 4.24
N VAL A 24 5.53 7.78 5.08
CA VAL A 24 6.52 8.45 5.92
C VAL A 24 7.80 8.71 5.13
N ASN A 25 8.19 10.00 4.98
CA ASN A 25 9.40 10.43 4.26
C ASN A 25 10.41 11.12 5.19
N TYR A 26 10.44 10.69 6.44
CA TYR A 26 11.39 11.14 7.45
C TYR A 26 11.60 10.02 8.46
N GLU A 27 12.83 9.88 8.94
CA GLU A 27 13.19 8.83 9.91
C GLU A 27 13.34 9.42 11.29
N ASP A 28 12.51 8.98 12.23
CA ASP A 28 12.58 9.36 13.63
C ASP A 28 12.02 8.22 14.51
N ARG A 29 12.51 8.11 15.75
CA ARG A 29 12.05 7.08 16.72
C ARG A 29 10.59 7.26 17.11
N ALA A 30 10.06 8.47 17.06
CA ALA A 30 8.68 8.80 17.38
C ALA A 30 7.77 8.81 16.14
N LEU A 31 8.24 8.29 15.01
CA LEU A 31 7.47 8.21 13.76
C LEU A 31 7.58 6.81 13.16
N THR A 32 6.48 6.08 13.18
CA THR A 32 6.43 4.72 12.63
C THR A 32 5.57 4.65 11.37
N PRO A 33 6.11 4.12 10.26
CA PRO A 33 5.29 3.82 9.09
C PRO A 33 4.22 2.78 9.39
N LEU A 34 2.97 3.06 9.04
CA LEU A 34 1.87 2.09 9.08
C LEU A 34 1.67 1.46 7.70
N PRO A 35 1.31 0.19 7.65
CA PRO A 35 0.91 -0.47 6.40
C PRO A 35 -0.34 0.16 5.80
N LEU A 36 -0.33 0.31 4.47
CA LEU A 36 -1.54 0.64 3.72
C LEU A 36 -2.55 -0.51 3.74
N GLY A 37 -2.05 -1.75 3.78
CA GLY A 37 -2.87 -2.96 3.77
C GLY A 37 -3.57 -3.22 2.44
N ILE A 38 -4.55 -4.11 2.46
CA ILE A 38 -5.41 -4.42 1.30
C ILE A 38 -6.45 -3.32 1.07
N GLY A 39 -6.96 -3.23 -0.17
CA GLY A 39 -7.99 -2.26 -0.53
C GLY A 39 -9.32 -2.52 0.17
N ASN A 40 -10.09 -1.46 0.44
CA ASN A 40 -11.41 -1.59 1.05
C ASN A 40 -12.40 -2.26 0.10
N SER A 41 -13.19 -3.21 0.61
CA SER A 41 -14.19 -3.99 -0.11
C SER A 41 -15.37 -3.18 -0.69
N PHE A 42 -15.45 -1.87 -0.40
CA PHE A 42 -16.51 -0.99 -0.91
C PHE A 42 -16.40 -0.63 -2.41
N GLN A 43 -15.34 -1.07 -3.08
CA GLN A 43 -15.15 -0.84 -4.51
C GLN A 43 -14.93 -2.19 -5.20
N ASP A 44 -15.78 -2.53 -6.16
CA ASP A 44 -15.79 -3.78 -6.94
C ASP A 44 -14.44 -4.12 -7.63
N LYS A 45 -13.54 -3.15 -7.70
CA LYS A 45 -12.20 -3.31 -8.29
C LYS A 45 -11.13 -3.85 -7.33
N TYR A 46 -11.44 -3.97 -6.03
CA TYR A 46 -10.50 -4.47 -5.04
C TYR A 46 -10.78 -5.94 -4.73
N ILE A 47 -9.75 -6.63 -4.28
CA ILE A 47 -9.86 -8.01 -3.81
C ILE A 47 -10.69 -7.98 -2.52
N THR A 48 -11.77 -8.76 -2.50
CA THR A 48 -12.60 -8.95 -1.30
C THR A 48 -12.08 -10.09 -0.45
N ASP A 49 -12.41 -10.09 0.85
CA ASP A 49 -12.02 -11.15 1.79
C ASP A 49 -12.35 -12.55 1.27
N ASN A 50 -13.51 -12.71 0.63
CA ASN A 50 -13.93 -13.98 0.05
C ASN A 50 -12.95 -14.51 -1.02
N LEU A 51 -12.28 -13.65 -1.78
CA LEU A 51 -11.31 -14.06 -2.80
C LEU A 51 -9.98 -14.54 -2.20
N PHE A 52 -9.60 -14.02 -1.01
CA PHE A 52 -8.44 -14.53 -0.29
C PHE A 52 -8.71 -15.93 0.29
N TYR A 53 -9.91 -16.16 0.82
CA TYR A 53 -10.29 -17.39 1.54
C TYR A 53 -11.01 -18.45 0.70
N SER A 54 -11.59 -18.10 -0.45
CA SER A 54 -12.39 -19.01 -1.30
C SER A 54 -11.58 -19.98 -2.14
N SER A 55 -10.28 -19.92 -2.07
CA SER A 55 -9.45 -20.90 -2.76
C SER A 55 -9.10 -22.01 -1.80
N ASP A 56 -9.51 -23.22 -2.16
CA ASP A 56 -8.95 -24.45 -1.61
C ASP A 56 -7.44 -24.29 -1.48
N MET A 57 -6.94 -24.26 -0.23
CA MET A 57 -5.51 -24.19 0.10
C MET A 57 -4.73 -25.40 -0.44
N ASP A 58 -5.44 -26.35 -1.08
CA ASP A 58 -4.90 -27.63 -1.57
C ASP A 58 -4.36 -27.59 -3.01
N VAL A 59 -4.52 -26.51 -3.74
CA VAL A 59 -3.78 -26.37 -4.99
C VAL A 59 -2.40 -25.80 -4.67
N GLN A 60 -1.48 -26.67 -4.30
CA GLN A 60 -0.05 -26.47 -4.61
C GLN A 60 0.08 -26.40 -6.14
N SER A 61 -0.49 -25.36 -6.75
CA SER A 61 -0.10 -24.98 -8.10
C SER A 61 1.40 -24.76 -8.01
N LYS A 62 2.17 -25.51 -8.78
CA LYS A 62 3.60 -25.28 -8.92
C LYS A 62 3.75 -23.84 -9.35
N LYS A 63 4.01 -22.95 -8.38
CA LYS A 63 4.34 -21.56 -8.69
C LYS A 63 5.49 -21.59 -9.68
N THR A 64 5.35 -20.86 -10.73
CA THR A 64 6.45 -20.66 -11.67
C THR A 64 7.35 -19.60 -11.04
N SER A 65 8.66 -19.83 -10.96
CA SER A 65 9.65 -18.83 -10.51
C SER A 65 9.71 -17.64 -11.46
N LYS A 66 8.53 -17.12 -11.84
CA LYS A 66 8.34 -16.04 -12.78
C LYS A 66 7.87 -14.77 -12.07
N LEU A 67 8.25 -13.65 -12.66
CA LEU A 67 7.77 -12.34 -12.25
C LEU A 67 6.41 -12.07 -12.89
N TYR A 68 5.41 -11.71 -12.10
CA TYR A 68 4.13 -11.20 -12.59
C TYR A 68 4.12 -9.68 -12.60
N VAL A 69 3.72 -9.10 -13.71
CA VAL A 69 3.71 -7.66 -13.97
C VAL A 69 2.30 -7.23 -14.39
N ASN A 70 1.60 -6.55 -13.49
CA ASN A 70 0.27 -6.01 -13.74
C ASN A 70 0.04 -4.75 -12.91
N PHE A 71 0.03 -3.58 -13.53
CA PHE A 71 -0.29 -2.30 -12.88
C PHE A 71 -0.66 -1.23 -13.92
N ARG A 72 -1.31 -0.17 -13.47
CA ARG A 72 -1.59 1.01 -14.30
C ARG A 72 -0.42 1.98 -14.24
N GLU A 73 0.15 2.33 -15.39
CA GLU A 73 1.28 3.26 -15.48
C GLU A 73 0.92 4.69 -15.08
N ASN A 74 -0.30 5.13 -15.36
CA ASN A 74 -0.77 6.50 -15.14
C ASN A 74 -0.89 6.89 -13.67
N THR A 75 -0.83 5.95 -12.74
CA THR A 75 -0.86 6.24 -11.30
C THR A 75 0.47 6.78 -10.79
N ASN A 76 1.58 6.49 -11.48
CA ASN A 76 2.91 7.06 -11.19
C ASN A 76 3.81 6.91 -12.42
N THR A 77 3.69 7.79 -13.37
CA THR A 77 4.46 7.73 -14.62
C THR A 77 5.97 7.81 -14.40
N LYS A 78 6.43 8.48 -13.34
CA LYS A 78 7.86 8.57 -13.02
C LYS A 78 8.50 7.21 -12.71
N HIS A 79 7.75 6.32 -12.04
CA HIS A 79 8.26 5.04 -11.56
C HIS A 79 7.72 3.82 -12.30
N ARG A 80 6.69 3.99 -13.16
CA ARG A 80 5.99 2.91 -13.83
C ARG A 80 6.07 2.94 -15.35
N LYS A 81 6.37 4.11 -15.93
CA LYS A 81 6.43 4.27 -17.40
C LYS A 81 7.44 3.28 -18.00
N ASN A 82 7.06 2.64 -19.07
CA ASN A 82 7.84 1.67 -19.85
C ASN A 82 8.24 0.38 -19.12
N LEU A 83 7.91 0.19 -17.82
CA LEU A 83 8.27 -1.04 -17.12
C LEU A 83 7.53 -2.27 -17.68
N GLN A 84 6.26 -2.14 -18.04
CA GLN A 84 5.51 -3.24 -18.66
C GLN A 84 6.15 -3.64 -20.00
N ASP A 85 6.51 -2.68 -20.84
CA ASP A 85 7.16 -2.95 -22.12
C ASP A 85 8.55 -3.56 -21.91
N TYR A 86 9.31 -3.09 -20.92
CA TYR A 86 10.62 -3.63 -20.58
C TYR A 86 10.55 -5.13 -20.19
N PHE A 87 9.51 -5.54 -19.47
CA PHE A 87 9.36 -6.94 -19.03
C PHE A 87 8.64 -7.83 -20.06
N ARG A 88 7.96 -7.28 -21.04
CA ARG A 88 7.14 -8.02 -22.02
C ARG A 88 7.95 -9.04 -22.83
N ASP A 89 9.18 -8.70 -23.16
CA ASP A 89 10.07 -9.56 -23.93
C ASP A 89 10.90 -10.54 -23.08
N LYS A 90 10.68 -10.57 -21.77
CA LYS A 90 11.40 -11.46 -20.87
C LYS A 90 10.64 -12.78 -20.71
N ASN A 91 11.26 -13.90 -21.06
CA ASN A 91 10.66 -15.24 -20.96
C ASN A 91 10.39 -15.69 -19.51
N TRP A 92 11.00 -15.01 -18.53
CA TRP A 92 10.83 -15.22 -17.10
C TRP A 92 9.83 -14.23 -16.45
N ALA A 93 9.14 -13.39 -17.25
CA ALA A 93 8.10 -12.49 -16.78
C ALA A 93 6.78 -12.75 -17.52
N THR A 94 5.67 -12.56 -16.82
CA THR A 94 4.32 -12.55 -17.38
C THR A 94 3.76 -11.15 -17.23
N VAL A 95 3.37 -10.52 -18.34
CA VAL A 95 2.87 -9.15 -18.35
C VAL A 95 1.43 -9.14 -18.83
N ASP A 96 0.53 -8.74 -17.96
CA ASP A 96 -0.90 -8.65 -18.26
C ASP A 96 -1.41 -7.20 -18.33
N SER A 97 -2.51 -7.02 -19.06
CA SER A 97 -3.27 -5.77 -19.02
C SER A 97 -3.83 -5.48 -17.63
N PRO A 98 -3.86 -4.22 -17.17
CA PRO A 98 -4.41 -3.85 -15.87
C PRO A 98 -5.94 -3.93 -15.77
N ASN A 99 -6.64 -4.47 -16.78
CA ASN A 99 -8.11 -4.55 -16.86
C ASN A 99 -8.66 -5.93 -16.51
N LEU A 100 -7.95 -6.70 -15.70
CA LEU A 100 -8.40 -8.01 -15.20
C LEU A 100 -9.50 -7.83 -14.16
N THR A 101 -10.36 -8.85 -14.05
CA THR A 101 -11.24 -8.99 -12.87
C THR A 101 -10.43 -9.27 -11.61
N PRO A 102 -10.96 -8.99 -10.40
CA PRO A 102 -10.29 -9.36 -9.17
C PRO A 102 -9.93 -10.84 -9.07
N GLU A 103 -10.79 -11.75 -9.54
CA GLU A 103 -10.55 -13.19 -9.56
C GLU A 103 -9.36 -13.56 -10.47
N GLU A 104 -9.33 -13.04 -11.70
CA GLU A 104 -8.22 -13.27 -12.64
C GLU A 104 -6.91 -12.76 -12.05
N TYR A 105 -6.94 -11.58 -11.44
CA TYR A 105 -5.76 -10.98 -10.81
C TYR A 105 -5.24 -11.83 -9.64
N VAL A 106 -6.13 -12.29 -8.73
CA VAL A 106 -5.77 -13.18 -7.61
C VAL A 106 -5.19 -14.49 -8.13
N ASN A 107 -5.80 -15.10 -9.14
CA ASN A 107 -5.32 -16.34 -9.73
C ASN A 107 -3.93 -16.18 -10.33
N ASN A 108 -3.67 -15.05 -10.99
CA ASN A 108 -2.34 -14.76 -11.51
C ASN A 108 -1.30 -14.58 -10.40
N ILE A 109 -1.63 -13.88 -9.31
CA ILE A 109 -0.72 -13.78 -8.14
C ILE A 109 -0.42 -15.17 -7.56
N LYS A 110 -1.43 -16.04 -7.42
CA LYS A 110 -1.25 -17.40 -6.89
C LYS A 110 -0.29 -18.27 -7.73
N ASN A 111 -0.27 -18.04 -9.04
CA ASN A 111 0.54 -18.82 -9.99
C ASN A 111 1.99 -18.33 -10.12
N HIS A 112 2.35 -17.19 -9.49
CA HIS A 112 3.68 -16.62 -9.59
C HIS A 112 4.34 -16.48 -8.22
N ASP A 113 5.66 -16.66 -8.16
CA ASP A 113 6.43 -16.43 -6.93
C ASP A 113 6.64 -14.95 -6.66
N PHE A 114 6.84 -14.14 -7.71
CA PHE A 114 7.21 -12.74 -7.60
C PHE A 114 6.18 -11.83 -8.27
N ILE A 115 5.81 -10.74 -7.58
CA ILE A 115 4.85 -9.75 -8.07
C ILE A 115 5.51 -8.38 -8.12
N LEU A 116 5.66 -7.82 -9.32
CA LEU A 116 6.22 -6.49 -9.49
C LEU A 116 5.28 -5.43 -8.89
N SER A 117 5.77 -4.75 -7.87
CA SER A 117 4.99 -3.83 -7.04
C SER A 117 5.62 -2.42 -7.03
N PRO A 118 5.69 -1.73 -8.19
CA PRO A 118 6.28 -0.40 -8.26
C PRO A 118 5.40 0.63 -7.54
N TRP A 119 6.04 1.65 -6.96
CA TRP A 119 5.37 2.74 -6.29
C TRP A 119 4.24 3.32 -7.15
N GLY A 120 3.09 3.57 -6.51
CA GLY A 120 1.89 4.13 -7.14
C GLY A 120 1.69 5.60 -6.78
N ASN A 121 0.45 5.97 -6.46
CA ASN A 121 0.15 7.30 -5.92
C ASN A 121 0.87 7.54 -4.59
N GLY A 122 1.05 6.49 -3.79
CA GLY A 122 1.94 6.43 -2.64
C GLY A 122 3.10 5.47 -2.88
N ILE A 123 4.06 5.46 -1.94
CA ILE A 123 5.20 4.54 -1.94
C ILE A 123 4.73 3.14 -1.55
N ASP A 124 3.94 3.05 -0.48
CA ASP A 124 3.24 1.82 -0.14
C ASP A 124 2.01 1.65 -1.05
N THR A 125 1.79 0.42 -1.51
CA THR A 125 0.70 0.10 -2.44
C THR A 125 -0.02 -1.17 -1.99
N HIS A 126 -1.33 -1.25 -2.21
CA HIS A 126 -2.14 -2.44 -1.90
C HIS A 126 -1.53 -3.72 -2.49
N ARG A 127 -0.90 -3.65 -3.66
CA ARG A 127 -0.28 -4.80 -4.34
C ARG A 127 0.79 -5.49 -3.49
N ILE A 128 1.56 -4.76 -2.69
CA ILE A 128 2.55 -5.32 -1.77
C ILE A 128 1.82 -6.24 -0.78
N TRP A 129 0.76 -5.75 -0.17
CA TRP A 129 -0.01 -6.46 0.84
C TRP A 129 -0.82 -7.61 0.24
N GLU A 130 -1.48 -7.38 -0.90
CA GLU A 130 -2.20 -8.42 -1.66
C GLU A 130 -1.28 -9.59 -1.99
N SER A 131 -0.04 -9.32 -2.42
CA SER A 131 0.96 -10.34 -2.71
C SER A 131 1.33 -11.14 -1.45
N LEU A 132 1.62 -10.46 -0.34
CA LEU A 132 1.99 -11.10 0.93
C LEU A 132 0.86 -11.97 1.47
N TYR A 133 -0.40 -11.50 1.45
CA TYR A 133 -1.57 -12.28 1.89
C TYR A 133 -1.81 -13.54 1.04
N ILE A 134 -1.47 -13.51 -0.24
CA ILE A 134 -1.60 -14.66 -1.16
C ILE A 134 -0.37 -15.57 -1.10
N GLY A 135 0.67 -15.19 -0.36
CA GLY A 135 1.90 -15.96 -0.23
C GLY A 135 2.83 -15.83 -1.45
N ALA A 136 2.77 -14.71 -2.15
CA ALA A 136 3.71 -14.31 -3.18
C ALA A 136 4.68 -13.24 -2.65
N ILE A 137 5.84 -13.10 -3.29
CA ILE A 137 6.91 -12.19 -2.91
C ILE A 137 6.76 -10.89 -3.70
N PRO A 138 6.37 -9.76 -3.07
CA PRO A 138 6.37 -8.48 -3.77
C PRO A 138 7.80 -8.02 -4.05
N VAL A 139 8.00 -7.46 -5.25
CA VAL A 139 9.28 -6.88 -5.70
C VAL A 139 9.10 -5.38 -5.82
N THR A 140 9.83 -4.61 -5.02
CA THR A 140 9.70 -3.15 -4.98
C THR A 140 11.04 -2.47 -4.68
N LYS A 141 11.12 -1.16 -4.92
CA LYS A 141 12.27 -0.37 -4.46
C LYS A 141 12.15 -0.09 -2.98
N TYR A 142 13.29 -0.15 -2.26
CA TYR A 142 13.31 0.23 -0.85
C TYR A 142 13.01 1.72 -0.67
N HIS A 143 12.28 2.02 0.39
CA HIS A 143 12.08 3.36 0.94
C HIS A 143 11.76 3.24 2.42
N HIS A 144 12.05 4.26 3.22
CA HIS A 144 11.80 4.26 4.67
C HIS A 144 10.32 3.99 5.02
N THR A 145 9.37 4.46 4.22
CA THR A 145 7.94 4.09 4.34
C THR A 145 7.70 2.58 4.44
N LEU A 146 8.57 1.77 3.84
CA LEU A 146 8.46 0.31 3.77
C LEU A 146 9.38 -0.40 4.80
N SER A 147 10.00 0.35 5.73
CA SER A 147 10.93 -0.22 6.72
C SER A 147 10.29 -1.27 7.61
N THR A 148 8.99 -1.20 7.84
CA THR A 148 8.22 -2.18 8.61
C THR A 148 8.05 -3.53 7.91
N LEU A 149 8.43 -3.62 6.62
CA LEU A 149 8.41 -4.85 5.82
C LEU A 149 9.73 -5.63 5.85
N ASN A 150 10.76 -5.13 6.54
CA ASN A 150 12.12 -5.73 6.52
C ASN A 150 12.15 -7.18 7.03
N ASP A 151 11.20 -7.59 7.85
CA ASP A 151 11.03 -8.94 8.39
C ASP A 151 9.85 -9.70 7.76
N LEU A 152 9.42 -9.27 6.59
CA LEU A 152 8.47 -9.96 5.71
C LEU A 152 9.18 -10.39 4.39
N PRO A 153 8.66 -11.40 3.69
CA PRO A 153 9.26 -11.88 2.43
C PRO A 153 9.04 -10.89 1.29
N VAL A 154 9.81 -9.80 1.29
CA VAL A 154 9.79 -8.74 0.27
C VAL A 154 11.15 -8.66 -0.41
N LEU A 155 11.18 -8.68 -1.75
CA LEU A 155 12.41 -8.47 -2.51
C LEU A 155 12.58 -6.96 -2.77
N PHE A 156 13.48 -6.34 -2.01
CA PHE A 156 13.89 -4.96 -2.23
C PHE A 156 15.00 -4.86 -3.28
N ILE A 157 14.83 -3.96 -4.24
CA ILE A 157 15.76 -3.73 -5.34
C ILE A 157 16.09 -2.25 -5.50
N ASN A 158 17.20 -1.95 -6.16
CA ASN A 158 17.57 -0.57 -6.48
C ASN A 158 16.88 -0.09 -7.76
N ASN A 159 16.94 -0.88 -8.84
CA ASN A 159 16.26 -0.59 -10.09
C ASN A 159 15.55 -1.83 -10.61
N TYR A 160 14.37 -1.63 -11.22
CA TYR A 160 13.58 -2.74 -11.76
C TYR A 160 14.28 -3.41 -12.95
N GLU A 161 15.06 -2.65 -13.69
CA GLU A 161 15.83 -3.09 -14.84
C GLU A 161 17.03 -3.99 -14.46
N ASP A 162 17.45 -3.98 -13.18
CA ASP A 162 18.50 -4.85 -12.66
C ASP A 162 18.01 -6.28 -12.40
N LEU A 163 16.68 -6.53 -12.51
CA LEU A 163 16.12 -7.86 -12.33
C LEU A 163 16.52 -8.80 -13.47
N SER A 164 16.85 -10.02 -13.09
CA SER A 164 17.09 -11.14 -13.99
C SER A 164 16.48 -12.42 -13.44
N GLN A 165 16.37 -13.44 -14.26
CA GLN A 165 15.89 -14.75 -13.82
C GLN A 165 16.76 -15.32 -12.69
N ASP A 166 18.08 -15.23 -12.84
CA ASP A 166 19.03 -15.73 -11.83
C ASP A 166 18.91 -14.97 -10.52
N HIS A 167 18.66 -13.65 -10.58
CA HIS A 167 18.41 -12.84 -9.39
C HIS A 167 17.13 -13.31 -8.66
N LEU A 168 16.05 -13.58 -9.39
CA LEU A 168 14.80 -14.09 -8.81
C LEU A 168 14.99 -15.48 -8.18
N ILE A 169 15.70 -16.40 -8.85
CA ILE A 169 15.98 -17.74 -8.32
C ILE A 169 16.80 -17.65 -7.04
N LYS A 170 17.83 -16.82 -7.02
CA LYS A 170 18.67 -16.61 -5.83
C LYS A 170 17.84 -16.03 -4.69
N ALA A 171 17.09 -14.98 -4.95
CA ALA A 171 16.22 -14.34 -3.96
C ALA A 171 15.16 -15.32 -3.39
N LYS A 172 14.57 -16.19 -4.24
CA LYS A 172 13.63 -17.21 -3.78
C LYS A 172 14.29 -18.18 -2.79
N ASN A 173 15.48 -18.69 -3.12
CA ASN A 173 16.21 -19.60 -2.23
C ASN A 173 16.58 -18.95 -0.90
N GLU A 174 16.99 -17.68 -0.91
CA GLU A 174 17.30 -16.91 0.29
C GLU A 174 16.04 -16.69 1.15
N ILE A 175 14.91 -16.30 0.53
CA ILE A 175 13.65 -16.08 1.22
C ILE A 175 13.11 -17.39 1.80
N ASP A 176 13.15 -18.49 1.06
CA ASP A 176 12.66 -19.80 1.53
C ASP A 176 13.49 -20.37 2.71
N SER A 177 14.73 -19.90 2.89
CA SER A 177 15.60 -20.31 4.00
C SER A 177 15.47 -19.44 5.26
N ASN A 178 14.73 -18.34 5.18
CA ASN A 178 14.56 -17.37 6.29
C ASN A 178 13.22 -17.55 6.99
N GLU A 179 13.20 -17.18 8.28
CA GLU A 179 11.96 -17.05 9.05
C GLU A 179 11.45 -15.60 8.96
N PHE A 180 10.12 -15.44 8.85
CA PHE A 180 9.46 -14.15 8.71
C PHE A 180 8.39 -13.94 9.76
N ASN A 181 8.17 -12.68 10.14
CA ASN A 181 7.15 -12.32 11.11
C ASN A 181 5.80 -12.02 10.44
N PHE A 182 5.05 -13.04 10.07
CA PHE A 182 3.73 -12.90 9.45
C PHE A 182 2.64 -12.32 10.37
N GLU A 183 2.90 -12.20 11.68
CA GLU A 183 1.98 -11.51 12.59
C GLU A 183 1.75 -10.05 12.17
N LYS A 184 2.73 -9.41 11.53
CA LYS A 184 2.62 -8.06 10.97
C LYS A 184 1.57 -7.91 9.85
N LEU A 185 1.07 -9.01 9.28
CA LEU A 185 -0.06 -8.98 8.36
C LEU A 185 -1.41 -8.84 9.08
N LYS A 186 -1.45 -9.03 10.40
CA LYS A 186 -2.68 -8.96 11.20
C LYS A 186 -2.87 -7.57 11.78
N THR A 187 -4.09 -7.07 11.74
CA THR A 187 -4.45 -5.78 12.36
C THR A 187 -4.17 -5.76 13.86
N ASP A 188 -4.42 -6.87 14.55
CA ASP A 188 -4.22 -6.98 16.00
C ASP A 188 -2.77 -6.74 16.41
N TRP A 189 -1.81 -7.14 15.58
CA TRP A 189 -0.39 -6.87 15.84
C TRP A 189 -0.14 -5.36 15.90
N TRP A 190 -0.67 -4.59 14.95
CA TRP A 190 -0.50 -3.13 14.89
C TRP A 190 -1.25 -2.43 16.02
N VAL A 191 -2.43 -2.92 16.39
CA VAL A 191 -3.19 -2.41 17.54
C VAL A 191 -2.37 -2.59 18.82
N ASN A 192 -1.76 -3.77 19.02
CA ASN A 192 -0.92 -4.04 20.18
C ASN A 192 0.35 -3.16 20.20
N GLU A 193 0.99 -2.92 19.06
CA GLU A 193 2.13 -2.00 18.96
C GLU A 193 1.75 -0.59 19.42
N VAL A 194 0.62 -0.07 18.97
CA VAL A 194 0.12 1.26 19.39
C VAL A 194 -0.18 1.30 20.89
N ILE A 195 -0.80 0.24 21.42
CA ILE A 195 -1.11 0.14 22.85
C ILE A 195 0.17 0.08 23.68
N ASN A 196 1.15 -0.74 23.28
CA ASN A 196 2.41 -0.92 24.01
C ASN A 196 3.21 0.39 24.08
N ILE A 197 3.26 1.15 22.99
CA ILE A 197 3.92 2.46 22.99
C ILE A 197 3.18 3.43 23.92
N ARG A 198 1.85 3.45 23.89
CA ARG A 198 1.05 4.27 24.79
C ARG A 198 1.38 3.96 26.26
N ASP A 199 1.45 2.68 26.61
CA ASP A 199 1.66 2.24 27.99
C ASP A 199 3.10 2.54 28.46
N TYR A 200 4.10 2.45 27.57
CA TYR A 200 5.46 2.88 27.85
C TYR A 200 5.57 4.39 28.19
N HIS A 201 4.71 5.22 27.60
CA HIS A 201 4.66 6.66 27.84
C HIS A 201 3.71 7.08 28.98
N ASN A 202 2.92 6.17 29.54
CA ASN A 202 1.99 6.48 30.64
C ASN A 202 2.67 6.82 31.98
N ASP A 203 3.98 6.58 32.12
CA ASP A 203 4.78 7.08 33.26
C ASP A 203 5.02 8.61 33.19
N ILE A 204 4.75 9.22 32.05
CA ILE A 204 4.70 10.67 31.89
C ILE A 204 3.24 11.06 32.14
N ASN A 205 2.95 11.55 33.35
CA ASN A 205 1.62 12.05 33.77
C ASN A 205 1.03 12.91 32.65
N PRO A 206 0.09 12.40 31.81
CA PRO A 206 -0.47 13.20 30.74
C PRO A 206 -1.30 14.28 31.42
N GLN A 207 -0.85 15.52 31.38
CA GLN A 207 -1.79 16.62 31.52
C GLN A 207 -2.74 16.46 30.33
N ILE A 208 -3.86 15.77 30.60
CA ILE A 208 -4.96 15.66 29.68
C ILE A 208 -5.39 17.09 29.41
N PHE A 209 -4.89 17.67 28.32
CA PHE A 209 -5.52 18.81 27.71
C PHE A 209 -6.90 18.28 27.30
N ARG A 210 -7.88 18.42 28.17
CA ARG A 210 -9.29 18.42 27.78
C ARG A 210 -9.41 19.62 26.87
N GLY A 211 -9.21 19.38 25.57
CA GLY A 211 -9.60 20.32 24.55
C GLY A 211 -11.01 20.76 24.93
N SER A 212 -11.24 22.06 25.08
CA SER A 212 -12.56 22.53 25.49
C SER A 212 -13.54 21.93 24.48
N GLN A 213 -14.75 21.57 24.93
CA GLN A 213 -15.84 21.09 24.04
C GLN A 213 -16.08 22.01 22.84
N PHE A 214 -15.59 23.24 22.94
CA PHE A 214 -15.58 24.27 21.91
C PHE A 214 -14.68 23.87 20.72
N PHE A 215 -13.45 23.37 20.93
CA PHE A 215 -12.56 22.93 19.82
C PHE A 215 -13.10 21.67 19.15
N ASP A 216 -13.61 20.70 19.93
CA ASP A 216 -14.27 19.52 19.36
C ASP A 216 -15.47 19.89 18.50
N SER A 217 -16.21 20.93 18.87
CA SER A 217 -17.36 21.42 18.11
C SER A 217 -16.93 22.16 16.84
N ILE A 218 -15.82 22.92 16.89
CA ILE A 218 -15.25 23.60 15.72
C ILE A 218 -14.69 22.57 14.75
N ASP A 219 -13.94 21.57 15.22
CA ASP A 219 -13.37 20.54 14.35
C ASP A 219 -14.46 19.71 13.66
N LYS A 220 -15.53 19.34 14.38
CA LYS A 220 -16.70 18.69 13.78
C LYS A 220 -17.40 19.57 12.75
N LEU A 221 -17.50 20.88 13.02
CA LEU A 221 -18.08 21.84 12.10
C LEU A 221 -17.22 22.00 10.85
N LEU A 222 -15.90 22.19 11.00
CA LEU A 222 -14.93 22.31 9.90
C LEU A 222 -14.90 21.03 9.05
N PHE A 223 -14.94 19.86 9.67
CA PHE A 223 -15.03 18.58 8.97
C PHE A 223 -16.34 18.43 8.20
N SER A 224 -17.47 18.85 8.79
CA SER A 224 -18.79 18.86 8.13
C SER A 224 -18.82 19.80 6.93
N ILE A 225 -18.28 21.01 7.07
CA ILE A 225 -18.17 22.00 5.99
C ILE A 225 -17.25 21.49 4.87
N GLY A 226 -16.10 20.91 5.22
CA GLY A 226 -15.17 20.31 4.27
C GLY A 226 -15.83 19.22 3.43
N ARG A 227 -16.59 18.32 4.05
CA ARG A 227 -17.36 17.26 3.35
C ARG A 227 -18.45 17.83 2.45
N GLU A 228 -19.14 18.88 2.88
CA GLU A 228 -20.18 19.50 2.07
C GLU A 228 -19.59 20.19 0.83
N ILE A 229 -18.46 20.89 0.98
CA ILE A 229 -17.71 21.49 -0.13
C ILE A 229 -17.23 20.41 -1.10
N GLU A 230 -16.65 19.33 -0.61
CA GLU A 230 -16.19 18.22 -1.46
C GLU A 230 -17.35 17.60 -2.26
N ASN A 231 -18.49 17.39 -1.63
CA ASN A 231 -19.68 16.86 -2.30
C ASN A 231 -20.24 17.83 -3.35
N LYS A 232 -20.24 19.14 -3.08
CA LYS A 232 -20.61 20.16 -4.07
C LYS A 232 -19.63 20.19 -5.25
N MET A 233 -18.33 20.07 -4.98
CA MET A 233 -17.30 20.00 -6.04
C MET A 233 -17.42 18.75 -6.89
N LYS A 234 -17.74 17.59 -6.30
CA LYS A 234 -18.00 16.35 -7.05
C LYS A 234 -19.21 16.50 -7.97
N LYS A 235 -20.31 17.11 -7.48
CA LYS A 235 -21.50 17.42 -8.32
C LYS A 235 -21.14 18.38 -9.45
N LEU A 236 -20.40 19.44 -9.16
CA LEU A 236 -20.00 20.41 -10.18
C LEU A 236 -19.15 19.76 -11.28
N ARG A 237 -18.16 18.93 -10.91
CA ARG A 237 -17.36 18.14 -11.85
C ARG A 237 -18.23 17.24 -12.72
N TYR A 238 -19.22 16.57 -12.13
CA TYR A 238 -20.15 15.73 -12.88
C TYR A 238 -20.93 16.54 -13.93
N TYR A 239 -21.45 17.73 -13.59
CA TYR A 239 -22.15 18.59 -14.52
C TYR A 239 -21.23 19.14 -15.62
N VAL A 240 -20.01 19.54 -15.30
CA VAL A 240 -19.01 20.02 -16.28
C VAL A 240 -18.69 18.92 -17.29
N ILE A 241 -18.47 17.67 -16.83
CA ILE A 241 -18.23 16.54 -17.71
C ILE A 241 -19.44 16.24 -18.61
N LYS A 242 -20.65 16.30 -18.05
CA LYS A 242 -21.90 16.10 -18.80
C LYS A 242 -22.11 17.16 -19.87
N ILE A 243 -21.85 18.43 -19.56
CA ILE A 243 -21.95 19.56 -20.51
C ILE A 243 -20.87 19.43 -21.60
N SER A 244 -19.61 19.11 -21.23
CA SER A 244 -18.54 18.94 -22.21
C SER A 244 -18.77 17.75 -23.16
N GLY A 245 -19.49 16.70 -22.68
CA GLY A 245 -19.93 15.59 -23.53
C GLY A 245 -21.01 15.96 -24.55
N LEU A 246 -21.87 16.94 -24.22
CA LEU A 246 -22.89 17.44 -25.16
C LEU A 246 -22.29 18.26 -26.31
N PHE A 247 -21.16 18.95 -26.09
CA PHE A 247 -20.47 19.73 -27.12
C PHE A 247 -19.52 18.91 -28.00
N ARG A 248 -19.28 17.63 -27.72
CA ARG A 248 -18.48 16.73 -28.57
C ARG A 248 -19.29 16.05 -29.69
N ASN A 249 -20.60 16.21 -29.68
CA ASN A 249 -21.52 15.62 -30.69
C ASN A 249 -22.18 16.68 -31.57
N ILE A 250 -21.64 17.89 -31.66
CA ILE A 250 -21.90 18.93 -32.62
C ILE A 250 -20.60 19.17 -33.42
#